data_ad417739f6019f2633b337eedbe045c8
#
_entry.id   ad417739f6019f2633b337eedbe045c8
#
_cell.length_a   1.000
_cell.length_b   1.000
_cell.length_c   1.000
_cell.angle_alpha   90.00
_cell.angle_beta   90.00
_cell.angle_gamma   90.00
#
_symmetry.space_group_name_H-M   'P 1'
#
loop_
_entity.id
_entity.type
_entity.pdbx_description
1 polymer ?
#
loop_
_entity_poly.entity_id
_entity_poly.type
_entity_poly.pdbx_seq_one_letter_code
_entity_poly.pdbx_strand_id
1 'polypeptide(L)'
;MKEMKKFMAVAMAGAVMLGFAGCGTKETTVKETEEAETETETTTEETTEEIAAVNVFEGQTFEVGNIIVMGEYKQESITTREPIEWIVLDVEGNKALLISRYVIECQPFNETEYAADGGEITWENCTLRTFLNNDFASDAFTDAERSVIKTTTVKNPDNKFFGTDGGNDTEDQIFILSVEEVEKYFPYTYFDEEYQFGYNQALMCAPVPAIMFSNSDHKVYSWEMYKDNYDNYFKDYGYTEDCIGQRGAEWWLRTPGRGGHDEGMLTCTACKVVEKGGTGYKSWRAVYDVRCGVRPVMYVEF
;
A
#
# COMPACT_ATOMS: atom_id res chain seq x y z
N MET A 1 11.23 -50.96 -6.28
CA MET A 1 10.06 -51.87 -6.32
C MET A 1 8.93 -51.18 -5.56
N LYS A 2 7.81 -50.98 -6.28
CA LYS A 2 6.42 -50.81 -5.84
C LYS A 2 6.10 -49.57 -5.06
N GLU A 3 5.10 -48.74 -5.33
CA GLU A 3 4.03 -48.79 -6.35
C GLU A 3 3.51 -47.35 -6.55
N MET A 4 3.22 -47.04 -7.80
CA MET A 4 2.43 -45.87 -8.22
C MET A 4 0.95 -46.13 -7.89
N LYS A 5 0.25 -45.19 -7.27
CA LYS A 5 -1.22 -45.17 -7.33
C LYS A 5 -1.69 -43.91 -8.04
N LYS A 6 -2.20 -44.12 -9.25
CA LYS A 6 -3.03 -43.21 -10.04
C LYS A 6 -4.36 -43.02 -9.32
N PHE A 7 -4.85 -41.80 -9.23
CA PHE A 7 -6.29 -41.56 -9.07
C PHE A 7 -6.82 -40.71 -10.23
N MET A 8 -7.92 -41.21 -10.70
CA MET A 8 -8.62 -40.96 -11.95
C MET A 8 -9.48 -39.68 -11.82
N ALA A 9 -9.52 -38.93 -12.92
CA ALA A 9 -10.46 -37.85 -13.17
C ALA A 9 -11.89 -38.40 -13.35
N VAL A 10 -12.87 -37.70 -12.79
CA VAL A 10 -14.29 -37.86 -13.16
C VAL A 10 -14.80 -36.48 -13.61
N ALA A 11 -15.01 -36.39 -14.91
CA ALA A 11 -15.79 -35.34 -15.55
C ALA A 11 -17.27 -35.68 -15.46
N MET A 12 -18.11 -34.76 -15.03
CA MET A 12 -19.55 -34.81 -15.29
C MET A 12 -20.00 -33.56 -16.05
N ALA A 13 -20.30 -33.79 -17.31
CA ALA A 13 -21.05 -32.89 -18.15
C ALA A 13 -22.55 -33.15 -17.89
N GLY A 14 -23.29 -32.07 -17.67
CA GLY A 14 -24.76 -32.11 -17.62
C GLY A 14 -25.32 -30.99 -18.49
N ALA A 15 -25.64 -31.34 -19.69
CA ALA A 15 -26.45 -30.51 -20.61
C ALA A 15 -27.93 -30.82 -20.39
N VAL A 16 -28.74 -29.77 -20.27
CA VAL A 16 -30.19 -29.87 -20.49
C VAL A 16 -30.61 -28.81 -21.48
N MET A 17 -31.20 -29.32 -22.52
CA MET A 17 -31.77 -28.55 -23.67
C MET A 17 -33.23 -28.27 -23.48
N LEU A 18 -33.67 -27.12 -24.07
CA LEU A 18 -34.87 -26.89 -24.85
C LEU A 18 -36.27 -26.88 -24.19
N GLY A 19 -36.93 -25.76 -24.39
CA GLY A 19 -38.38 -25.64 -24.41
C GLY A 19 -38.85 -24.41 -25.18
N PHE A 20 -39.09 -24.59 -26.49
CA PHE A 20 -39.81 -23.64 -27.37
C PHE A 20 -41.30 -23.88 -27.27
N ALA A 21 -42.13 -22.82 -27.19
CA ALA A 21 -43.47 -22.68 -27.75
C ALA A 21 -43.90 -21.23 -27.47
N GLY A 22 -44.36 -20.37 -28.33
CA GLY A 22 -45.14 -20.54 -29.52
C GLY A 22 -46.33 -19.62 -29.47
N CYS A 23 -46.34 -18.59 -30.30
CA CYS A 23 -47.49 -18.00 -31.04
C CYS A 23 -48.69 -17.37 -30.28
N GLY A 24 -49.04 -16.16 -30.69
CA GLY A 24 -50.37 -15.59 -30.45
C GLY A 24 -50.48 -14.10 -30.74
N THR A 25 -50.56 -13.71 -32.02
CA THR A 25 -51.01 -12.41 -32.53
C THR A 25 -52.47 -12.15 -32.21
N LYS A 26 -52.83 -10.93 -31.75
CA LYS A 26 -54.09 -10.29 -32.06
C LYS A 26 -53.95 -8.77 -32.16
N GLU A 27 -54.08 -8.28 -33.35
CA GLU A 27 -54.43 -6.89 -33.65
C GLU A 27 -55.81 -6.56 -33.09
N THR A 28 -55.97 -5.37 -32.54
CA THR A 28 -57.26 -4.69 -32.47
C THR A 28 -57.06 -3.19 -32.58
N THR A 29 -57.40 -2.67 -33.71
CA THR A 29 -57.59 -1.27 -34.05
C THR A 29 -58.85 -0.74 -33.34
N VAL A 30 -58.80 0.43 -32.70
CA VAL A 30 -59.94 1.37 -32.62
C VAL A 30 -59.52 2.77 -32.16
N LYS A 31 -59.67 3.75 -33.04
CA LYS A 31 -60.19 5.14 -32.96
C LYS A 31 -59.46 6.19 -32.07
N GLU A 32 -59.05 7.20 -32.83
CA GLU A 32 -58.87 8.61 -32.46
C GLU A 32 -60.03 9.20 -31.65
N THR A 33 -59.66 9.97 -30.64
CA THR A 33 -60.47 11.11 -30.17
C THR A 33 -59.51 12.22 -29.79
N GLU A 34 -59.55 13.33 -30.54
CA GLU A 34 -58.91 14.59 -30.21
C GLU A 34 -59.54 15.16 -28.93
N GLU A 35 -58.81 15.48 -27.95
CA GLU A 35 -59.08 16.52 -26.94
C GLU A 35 -57.86 17.35 -26.71
N ALA A 36 -57.98 18.64 -26.96
CA ALA A 36 -56.96 19.64 -26.71
C ALA A 36 -56.81 19.89 -25.22
N GLU A 37 -55.64 19.66 -24.69
CA GLU A 37 -55.29 20.13 -23.37
C GLU A 37 -54.09 21.10 -23.42
N THR A 38 -54.32 22.19 -22.76
CA THR A 38 -53.53 23.38 -22.56
C THR A 38 -52.15 23.01 -21.97
N GLU A 39 -51.08 23.40 -22.67
CA GLU A 39 -49.72 23.37 -22.13
C GLU A 39 -49.59 24.37 -20.98
N THR A 40 -49.46 23.83 -19.78
CA THR A 40 -48.92 24.59 -18.62
C THR A 40 -47.45 24.28 -18.55
N GLU A 41 -46.60 25.19 -19.02
CA GLU A 41 -45.17 25.18 -18.77
C GLU A 41 -44.92 25.25 -17.27
N THR A 42 -44.61 24.11 -16.66
CA THR A 42 -44.01 24.08 -15.33
C THR A 42 -42.51 24.20 -15.50
N THR A 43 -42.01 25.42 -15.36
CA THR A 43 -40.58 25.70 -15.22
C THR A 43 -40.11 25.03 -13.93
N THR A 44 -39.50 23.87 -14.04
CA THR A 44 -38.75 23.25 -12.95
C THR A 44 -37.45 24.02 -12.85
N GLU A 45 -37.34 24.94 -11.90
CA GLU A 45 -36.08 25.50 -11.47
C GLU A 45 -35.27 24.32 -10.84
N GLU A 46 -34.33 23.78 -11.60
CA GLU A 46 -33.25 22.97 -11.03
C GLU A 46 -32.42 23.89 -10.13
N THR A 47 -32.73 23.85 -8.84
CA THR A 47 -31.81 24.35 -7.80
C THR A 47 -30.59 23.42 -7.83
N THR A 48 -29.56 23.81 -8.54
CA THR A 48 -28.21 23.27 -8.40
C THR A 48 -27.77 23.71 -6.99
N GLU A 49 -27.98 22.85 -5.99
CA GLU A 49 -27.27 22.99 -4.74
C GLU A 49 -25.78 22.86 -5.08
N GLU A 50 -25.07 23.96 -5.03
CA GLU A 50 -23.63 24.04 -5.05
C GLU A 50 -23.15 23.30 -3.77
N ILE A 51 -22.84 21.99 -3.92
CA ILE A 51 -22.25 21.21 -2.84
C ILE A 51 -20.93 21.92 -2.53
N ALA A 52 -20.89 22.65 -1.42
CA ALA A 52 -19.68 23.29 -0.95
C ALA A 52 -18.57 22.20 -0.91
N ALA A 53 -17.47 22.45 -1.60
CA ALA A 53 -16.34 21.53 -1.63
C ALA A 53 -15.93 21.24 -0.20
N VAL A 54 -15.95 19.97 0.22
CA VAL A 54 -15.52 19.55 1.54
C VAL A 54 -14.03 19.87 1.66
N ASN A 55 -13.66 20.76 2.57
CA ASN A 55 -12.26 21.03 2.85
C ASN A 55 -11.69 19.87 3.70
N VAL A 56 -11.04 18.91 3.04
CA VAL A 56 -10.46 17.70 3.65
C VAL A 56 -9.46 18.06 4.77
N PHE A 57 -8.81 19.21 4.69
CA PHE A 57 -7.73 19.62 5.59
C PHE A 57 -8.08 20.81 6.49
N GLU A 58 -9.37 21.01 6.79
CA GLU A 58 -9.80 22.12 7.60
C GLU A 58 -9.06 22.16 8.96
N GLY A 59 -8.43 23.29 9.26
CA GLY A 59 -7.69 23.52 10.50
C GLY A 59 -6.33 22.82 10.59
N GLN A 60 -5.87 22.15 9.52
CA GLN A 60 -4.55 21.51 9.47
C GLN A 60 -3.52 22.43 8.79
N THR A 61 -2.26 22.35 9.23
CA THR A 61 -1.17 23.20 8.72
C THR A 61 -0.09 22.30 8.08
N PHE A 62 0.24 22.59 6.83
CA PHE A 62 1.26 21.85 6.06
C PHE A 62 2.63 22.51 6.21
N GLU A 63 3.39 22.05 7.19
CA GLU A 63 4.81 22.37 7.38
C GLU A 63 5.59 21.08 7.56
N VAL A 64 6.83 21.02 7.07
CA VAL A 64 7.68 19.82 7.20
C VAL A 64 7.81 19.41 8.66
N GLY A 65 7.50 18.15 8.95
CA GLY A 65 7.49 17.57 10.28
C GLY A 65 6.13 17.64 11.01
N ASN A 66 5.16 18.40 10.50
CA ASN A 66 3.81 18.41 11.08
C ASN A 66 3.09 17.08 10.81
N ILE A 67 2.09 16.83 11.66
CA ILE A 67 1.19 15.67 11.50
C ILE A 67 -0.11 16.17 10.87
N ILE A 68 -0.48 15.49 9.77
CA ILE A 68 -1.76 15.64 9.08
C ILE A 68 -2.58 14.37 9.35
N VAL A 69 -3.87 14.54 9.60
CA VAL A 69 -4.82 13.44 9.76
C VAL A 69 -5.68 13.34 8.51
N MET A 70 -5.68 12.20 7.84
CA MET A 70 -6.51 11.93 6.67
C MET A 70 -6.69 10.43 6.50
N GLY A 71 -7.93 10.00 6.21
CA GLY A 71 -8.29 8.59 6.07
C GLY A 71 -8.35 7.85 7.40
N GLU A 72 -8.88 6.65 7.34
CA GLU A 72 -9.00 5.73 8.48
C GLU A 72 -8.62 4.32 8.06
N TYR A 73 -7.91 3.59 8.92
CA TYR A 73 -7.53 2.20 8.66
C TYR A 73 -7.45 1.39 9.96
N LYS A 74 -7.45 0.06 9.82
CA LYS A 74 -7.28 -0.86 10.97
C LYS A 74 -5.83 -0.85 11.41
N GLN A 75 -5.51 -0.17 12.51
CA GLN A 75 -4.14 0.00 13.00
C GLN A 75 -3.92 -0.65 14.37
N GLU A 76 -4.84 -0.48 15.33
CA GLU A 76 -4.72 -1.03 16.68
C GLU A 76 -5.63 -2.24 16.90
N SER A 77 -6.62 -2.43 16.04
CA SER A 77 -7.62 -3.49 16.14
C SER A 77 -8.04 -3.97 14.76
N ILE A 78 -8.33 -5.26 14.64
CA ILE A 78 -8.91 -5.84 13.42
C ILE A 78 -10.39 -5.46 13.22
N THR A 79 -11.02 -4.89 14.24
CA THR A 79 -12.47 -4.59 14.24
C THR A 79 -12.78 -3.09 14.25
N THR A 80 -11.82 -2.27 14.62
CA THR A 80 -11.97 -0.81 14.66
C THR A 80 -11.04 -0.16 13.64
N ARG A 81 -11.44 1.02 13.16
CA ARG A 81 -10.66 1.85 12.26
C ARG A 81 -10.24 3.08 13.01
N GLU A 82 -8.98 3.42 12.93
CA GLU A 82 -8.41 4.61 13.55
C GLU A 82 -7.97 5.60 12.46
N PRO A 83 -8.03 6.91 12.73
CA PRO A 83 -7.50 7.92 11.82
C PRO A 83 -6.03 7.66 11.49
N ILE A 84 -5.66 7.81 10.22
CA ILE A 84 -4.28 7.69 9.80
C ILE A 84 -3.57 9.02 10.01
N GLU A 85 -2.48 8.99 10.76
CA GLU A 85 -1.58 10.12 10.97
C GLU A 85 -0.47 10.09 9.92
N TRP A 86 -0.23 11.23 9.29
CA TRP A 86 0.77 11.42 8.24
C TRP A 86 1.78 12.48 8.64
N ILE A 87 3.06 12.20 8.42
CA ILE A 87 4.14 13.16 8.60
C ILE A 87 4.36 13.89 7.28
N VAL A 88 4.39 15.22 7.30
CA VAL A 88 4.74 16.04 6.14
C VAL A 88 6.25 15.95 5.92
N LEU A 89 6.67 15.38 4.78
CA LEU A 89 8.08 15.25 4.38
C LEU A 89 8.58 16.43 3.55
N ASP A 90 7.71 17.00 2.71
CA ASP A 90 8.05 18.09 1.80
C ASP A 90 6.81 18.91 1.46
N VAL A 91 7.00 20.21 1.16
CA VAL A 91 5.92 21.12 0.76
C VAL A 91 6.39 21.97 -0.40
N GLU A 92 5.65 21.96 -1.50
CA GLU A 92 5.89 22.78 -2.68
C GLU A 92 4.59 23.44 -3.15
N GLY A 93 4.46 24.75 -2.88
CA GLY A 93 3.23 25.50 -3.18
C GLY A 93 2.04 24.98 -2.38
N ASN A 94 1.02 24.47 -3.06
CA ASN A 94 -0.16 23.81 -2.45
C ASN A 94 -0.08 22.27 -2.49
N LYS A 95 1.11 21.70 -2.70
CA LYS A 95 1.35 20.26 -2.76
C LYS A 95 2.25 19.82 -1.61
N ALA A 96 1.88 18.78 -0.90
CA ALA A 96 2.71 18.19 0.15
C ALA A 96 2.96 16.71 -0.08
N LEU A 97 4.16 16.24 0.29
CA LEU A 97 4.52 14.84 0.36
C LEU A 97 4.29 14.34 1.78
N LEU A 98 3.47 13.33 1.92
CA LEU A 98 3.10 12.73 3.19
C LEU A 98 3.59 11.29 3.28
N ILE A 99 4.09 10.87 4.46
CA ILE A 99 4.36 9.47 4.80
C ILE A 99 3.56 9.08 6.03
N SER A 100 3.01 7.87 6.08
CA SER A 100 2.32 7.40 7.29
C SER A 100 3.26 7.47 8.50
N ARG A 101 2.75 7.97 9.64
CA ARG A 101 3.51 8.05 10.88
C ARG A 101 3.89 6.65 11.39
N TYR A 102 2.94 5.73 11.29
CA TYR A 102 3.08 4.35 11.71
C TYR A 102 3.21 3.40 10.52
N VAL A 103 3.75 2.22 10.76
CA VAL A 103 3.52 1.07 9.90
C VAL A 103 2.03 0.74 9.97
N ILE A 104 1.34 0.75 8.84
CA ILE A 104 -0.11 0.55 8.82
C ILE A 104 -0.53 -0.91 8.65
N GLU A 105 0.34 -1.73 8.08
CA GLU A 105 0.09 -3.13 7.78
C GLU A 105 1.39 -3.90 7.58
N CYS A 106 1.35 -5.23 7.73
CA CYS A 106 2.42 -6.14 7.31
C CYS A 106 1.97 -6.96 6.11
N GLN A 107 2.70 -6.83 5.01
CA GLN A 107 2.45 -7.55 3.77
C GLN A 107 3.75 -7.93 3.07
N PRO A 108 3.75 -8.96 2.20
CA PRO A 108 4.85 -9.18 1.30
C PRO A 108 4.98 -8.02 0.29
N PHE A 109 6.19 -7.72 -0.14
CA PHE A 109 6.42 -6.84 -1.28
C PHE A 109 5.80 -7.42 -2.55
N ASN A 110 5.93 -8.76 -2.70
CA ASN A 110 5.26 -9.54 -3.73
C ASN A 110 4.88 -10.93 -3.20
N GLU A 111 3.70 -11.43 -3.56
CA GLU A 111 3.17 -12.72 -3.10
C GLU A 111 3.98 -13.92 -3.61
N THR A 112 4.70 -13.77 -4.71
CA THR A 112 5.53 -14.81 -5.32
C THR A 112 7.01 -14.42 -5.30
N GLU A 113 7.89 -15.42 -5.37
CA GLU A 113 9.35 -15.25 -5.33
C GLU A 113 9.91 -14.57 -6.57
N TYR A 114 9.25 -14.73 -7.70
CA TYR A 114 9.61 -14.21 -9.02
C TYR A 114 8.36 -13.70 -9.75
N ALA A 115 8.55 -12.88 -10.76
CA ALA A 115 7.49 -12.48 -11.68
C ALA A 115 6.93 -13.71 -12.44
N ALA A 116 5.73 -13.58 -13.00
CA ALA A 116 5.03 -14.68 -13.68
C ALA A 116 5.83 -15.26 -14.87
N ASP A 117 6.68 -14.45 -15.49
CA ASP A 117 7.59 -14.83 -16.56
C ASP A 117 8.96 -15.38 -16.06
N GLY A 118 9.13 -15.48 -14.74
CA GLY A 118 10.38 -15.86 -14.09
C GLY A 118 11.38 -14.71 -13.95
N GLY A 119 11.01 -13.48 -14.28
CA GLY A 119 11.85 -12.29 -14.17
C GLY A 119 11.94 -11.73 -12.75
N GLU A 120 12.67 -10.62 -12.61
CA GLU A 120 12.82 -9.91 -11.35
C GLU A 120 11.51 -9.25 -10.92
N ILE A 121 11.31 -9.17 -9.61
CA ILE A 121 10.26 -8.36 -9.00
C ILE A 121 10.80 -6.97 -8.73
N THR A 122 10.14 -5.98 -9.32
CA THR A 122 10.40 -4.54 -9.14
C THR A 122 9.16 -3.85 -8.58
N TRP A 123 9.25 -2.56 -8.25
CA TRP A 123 8.07 -1.80 -7.86
C TRP A 123 6.98 -1.81 -8.94
N GLU A 124 7.37 -1.74 -10.20
CA GLU A 124 6.45 -1.72 -11.34
C GLU A 124 5.47 -2.90 -11.36
N ASN A 125 5.96 -4.11 -11.05
CA ASN A 125 5.21 -5.36 -11.21
C ASN A 125 4.81 -6.04 -9.89
N CYS A 126 5.12 -5.45 -8.73
CA CYS A 126 4.85 -6.09 -7.44
C CYS A 126 3.37 -5.99 -7.00
N THR A 127 2.94 -6.96 -6.20
CA THR A 127 1.57 -7.01 -5.67
C THR A 127 1.31 -5.93 -4.63
N LEU A 128 2.31 -5.47 -3.88
CA LEU A 128 2.18 -4.38 -2.91
C LEU A 128 1.77 -3.06 -3.57
N ARG A 129 2.35 -2.72 -4.74
CA ARG A 129 1.95 -1.53 -5.50
C ARG A 129 0.48 -1.60 -5.91
N THR A 130 0.06 -2.77 -6.41
CA THR A 130 -1.33 -3.02 -6.81
C THR A 130 -2.28 -2.85 -5.62
N PHE A 131 -1.94 -3.44 -4.48
CA PHE A 131 -2.71 -3.29 -3.24
C PHE A 131 -2.85 -1.83 -2.81
N LEU A 132 -1.74 -1.08 -2.76
CA LEU A 132 -1.76 0.31 -2.29
C LEU A 132 -2.61 1.23 -3.17
N ASN A 133 -2.56 1.06 -4.50
CA ASN A 133 -3.28 1.92 -5.43
C ASN A 133 -4.74 1.49 -5.69
N ASN A 134 -5.17 0.32 -5.22
CA ASN A 134 -6.54 -0.17 -5.37
C ASN A 134 -7.20 -0.41 -4.01
N ASP A 135 -6.87 -1.52 -3.35
CA ASP A 135 -7.58 -1.97 -2.15
C ASP A 135 -7.40 -1.00 -0.98
N PHE A 136 -6.15 -0.63 -0.68
CA PHE A 136 -5.85 0.32 0.39
C PHE A 136 -6.44 1.71 0.09
N ALA A 137 -6.25 2.24 -1.13
CA ALA A 137 -6.77 3.55 -1.51
C ALA A 137 -8.30 3.63 -1.38
N SER A 138 -9.00 2.57 -1.77
CA SER A 138 -10.46 2.51 -1.69
C SER A 138 -10.98 2.24 -0.28
N ASP A 139 -10.24 1.48 0.53
CA ASP A 139 -10.63 1.16 1.90
C ASP A 139 -10.30 2.29 2.88
N ALA A 140 -9.13 2.92 2.75
CA ALA A 140 -8.65 3.91 3.72
C ALA A 140 -9.24 5.32 3.55
N PHE A 141 -9.71 5.70 2.36
CA PHE A 141 -10.07 7.07 2.06
C PHE A 141 -11.48 7.19 1.49
N THR A 142 -12.18 8.25 1.88
CA THR A 142 -13.43 8.70 1.26
C THR A 142 -13.18 9.24 -0.16
N ASP A 143 -14.24 9.42 -0.95
CA ASP A 143 -14.12 10.03 -2.29
C ASP A 143 -13.53 11.44 -2.25
N ALA A 144 -13.91 12.24 -1.25
CA ALA A 144 -13.37 13.58 -1.05
C ALA A 144 -11.86 13.55 -0.77
N GLU A 145 -11.41 12.66 0.12
CA GLU A 145 -9.99 12.49 0.44
C GLU A 145 -9.20 11.95 -0.77
N ARG A 146 -9.75 10.99 -1.52
CA ARG A 146 -9.11 10.51 -2.74
C ARG A 146 -8.94 11.60 -3.80
N SER A 147 -9.87 12.55 -3.88
CA SER A 147 -9.81 13.62 -4.88
C SER A 147 -8.60 14.56 -4.71
N VAL A 148 -8.07 14.69 -3.49
CA VAL A 148 -6.89 15.51 -3.19
C VAL A 148 -5.58 14.73 -3.31
N ILE A 149 -5.60 13.39 -3.37
CA ILE A 149 -4.42 12.56 -3.61
C ILE A 149 -4.01 12.65 -5.09
N LYS A 150 -2.77 13.00 -5.36
CA LYS A 150 -2.28 13.24 -6.73
C LYS A 150 -1.58 12.02 -7.30
N THR A 151 -1.97 11.64 -8.51
CA THR A 151 -1.15 10.74 -9.32
C THR A 151 0.17 11.42 -9.65
N THR A 152 1.28 10.73 -9.44
CA THR A 152 2.62 11.25 -9.66
C THR A 152 3.51 10.20 -10.32
N THR A 153 4.46 10.65 -11.12
CA THR A 153 5.50 9.78 -11.68
C THR A 153 6.49 9.41 -10.60
N VAL A 154 6.51 8.14 -10.22
CA VAL A 154 7.42 7.57 -9.22
C VAL A 154 8.63 6.99 -9.91
N LYS A 155 9.82 7.51 -9.58
CA LYS A 155 11.10 7.05 -10.11
C LYS A 155 11.54 5.77 -9.42
N ASN A 156 11.92 4.76 -10.19
CA ASN A 156 12.36 3.47 -9.69
C ASN A 156 13.84 3.21 -10.01
N PRO A 157 14.77 3.83 -9.23
CA PRO A 157 16.20 3.71 -9.50
C PRO A 157 16.72 2.30 -9.23
N ASP A 158 17.73 1.91 -9.97
CA ASP A 158 18.48 0.67 -9.76
C ASP A 158 19.11 0.63 -8.37
N ASN A 159 19.34 -0.57 -7.86
CA ASN A 159 20.16 -0.74 -6.68
C ASN A 159 21.62 -0.41 -7.03
N LYS A 160 22.12 0.71 -6.52
CA LYS A 160 23.46 1.21 -6.81
C LYS A 160 24.60 0.29 -6.40
N PHE A 161 24.36 -0.60 -5.42
CA PHE A 161 25.38 -1.52 -4.91
C PHE A 161 25.41 -2.84 -5.69
N PHE A 162 24.25 -3.42 -5.96
CA PHE A 162 24.13 -4.71 -6.65
C PHE A 162 23.95 -4.54 -8.17
N GLY A 163 23.53 -3.37 -8.65
CA GLY A 163 23.19 -3.12 -10.05
C GLY A 163 21.86 -3.79 -10.46
N THR A 164 21.04 -4.19 -9.51
CA THR A 164 19.70 -4.76 -9.77
C THR A 164 18.81 -3.68 -10.36
N ASP A 165 18.18 -3.98 -11.47
CA ASP A 165 17.28 -3.08 -12.23
C ASP A 165 16.04 -2.72 -11.36
N GLY A 166 15.74 -1.44 -11.26
CA GLY A 166 14.58 -0.91 -10.53
C GLY A 166 13.26 -1.02 -11.28
N GLY A 167 13.30 -1.34 -12.56
CA GLY A 167 12.16 -1.34 -13.47
C GLY A 167 11.82 0.05 -14.01
N ASN A 168 10.72 0.14 -14.75
CA ASN A 168 10.26 1.41 -15.30
C ASN A 168 9.69 2.34 -14.23
N ASP A 169 9.73 3.65 -14.51
CA ASP A 169 8.97 4.63 -13.73
C ASP A 169 7.48 4.29 -13.77
N THR A 170 6.77 4.58 -12.67
CA THR A 170 5.34 4.26 -12.54
C THR A 170 4.52 5.52 -12.25
N GLU A 171 3.24 5.48 -12.62
CA GLU A 171 2.26 6.50 -12.23
C GLU A 171 1.45 5.96 -11.06
N ASP A 172 1.63 6.56 -9.87
CA ASP A 172 1.02 6.09 -8.63
C ASP A 172 0.37 7.23 -7.84
N GLN A 173 -0.73 6.95 -7.17
CA GLN A 173 -1.32 7.81 -6.14
C GLN A 173 -0.68 7.54 -4.78
N ILE A 174 -0.43 6.25 -4.48
CA ILE A 174 0.14 5.80 -3.22
C ILE A 174 1.33 4.88 -3.53
N PHE A 175 2.46 5.16 -2.90
CA PHE A 175 3.71 4.43 -3.11
C PHE A 175 4.47 4.26 -1.79
N ILE A 176 5.68 3.73 -1.82
CA ILE A 176 6.61 3.66 -0.70
C ILE A 176 7.94 4.31 -1.09
N LEU A 177 8.74 4.76 -0.13
CA LEU A 177 10.00 5.43 -0.42
C LEU A 177 11.04 4.49 -1.06
N SER A 178 11.94 5.05 -1.86
CA SER A 178 13.21 4.41 -2.26
C SER A 178 14.29 4.65 -1.20
N VAL A 179 15.42 3.95 -1.31
CA VAL A 179 16.61 4.21 -0.47
C VAL A 179 17.07 5.67 -0.63
N GLU A 180 17.11 6.20 -1.86
CA GLU A 180 17.51 7.59 -2.12
C GLU A 180 16.58 8.61 -1.47
N GLU A 181 15.29 8.36 -1.47
CA GLU A 181 14.30 9.24 -0.81
C GLU A 181 14.40 9.14 0.71
N VAL A 182 14.67 7.96 1.26
CA VAL A 182 14.98 7.85 2.70
C VAL A 182 16.21 8.66 3.04
N GLU A 183 17.28 8.61 2.25
CA GLU A 183 18.48 9.43 2.44
C GLU A 183 18.16 10.93 2.38
N LYS A 184 17.27 11.34 1.47
CA LYS A 184 16.87 12.72 1.31
C LYS A 184 16.03 13.26 2.48
N TYR A 185 15.00 12.53 2.88
CA TYR A 185 14.01 12.99 3.86
C TYR A 185 14.36 12.65 5.30
N PHE A 186 15.21 11.64 5.50
CA PHE A 186 15.68 11.19 6.81
C PHE A 186 17.22 11.14 6.81
N PRO A 187 17.90 12.30 6.75
CA PRO A 187 19.36 12.33 6.64
C PRO A 187 20.00 11.55 7.76
N TYR A 188 20.99 10.74 7.40
CA TYR A 188 21.67 9.87 8.36
C TYR A 188 22.39 10.67 9.44
N THR A 189 22.22 10.25 10.70
CA THR A 189 23.01 10.72 11.83
C THR A 189 24.35 10.00 11.93
N TYR A 190 24.43 8.80 11.34
CA TYR A 190 25.63 7.99 11.20
C TYR A 190 25.55 7.18 9.91
N PHE A 191 26.67 7.06 9.19
CA PHE A 191 26.80 6.24 8.00
C PHE A 191 28.03 5.32 8.14
N ASP A 192 27.82 4.04 7.87
CA ASP A 192 28.87 3.02 7.82
C ASP A 192 29.28 2.78 6.36
N GLU A 193 30.49 3.23 6.00
CA GLU A 193 30.97 3.12 4.62
C GLU A 193 31.28 1.66 4.21
N GLU A 194 31.69 0.81 5.16
CA GLU A 194 32.00 -0.60 4.87
C GLU A 194 30.72 -1.38 4.56
N TYR A 195 29.68 -1.16 5.36
CA TYR A 195 28.39 -1.82 5.18
C TYR A 195 27.44 -1.07 4.26
N GLN A 196 27.79 0.16 3.81
CA GLN A 196 26.93 1.02 3.02
C GLN A 196 25.53 1.18 3.66
N PHE A 197 25.53 1.54 4.94
CA PHE A 197 24.35 1.54 5.77
C PHE A 197 24.31 2.79 6.66
N GLY A 198 23.19 3.52 6.59
CA GLY A 198 22.99 4.74 7.37
C GLY A 198 21.91 4.58 8.43
N TYR A 199 22.03 5.34 9.49
CA TYR A 199 21.08 5.34 10.61
C TYR A 199 20.54 6.74 10.88
N ASN A 200 19.23 6.82 11.12
CA ASN A 200 18.56 7.92 11.80
C ASN A 200 17.40 7.36 12.61
N GLN A 201 17.67 6.91 13.82
CA GLN A 201 16.69 6.23 14.66
C GLN A 201 15.44 7.09 14.92
N ALA A 202 15.63 8.38 15.17
CA ALA A 202 14.55 9.28 15.54
C ALA A 202 13.50 9.46 14.42
N LEU A 203 13.95 9.42 13.15
CA LEU A 203 13.07 9.69 12.00
C LEU A 203 12.70 8.43 11.22
N MET A 204 13.58 7.44 11.16
CA MET A 204 13.40 6.23 10.35
C MET A 204 12.72 5.11 11.12
N CYS A 205 12.83 5.09 12.46
CA CYS A 205 12.10 4.12 13.27
C CYS A 205 10.60 4.38 13.15
N ALA A 206 9.89 3.44 12.57
CA ALA A 206 8.44 3.52 12.46
C ALA A 206 7.81 2.72 13.60
N PRO A 207 7.10 3.37 14.54
CA PRO A 207 6.35 2.64 15.54
C PRO A 207 5.29 1.76 14.86
N VAL A 208 5.09 0.58 15.40
CA VAL A 208 3.94 -0.25 15.03
C VAL A 208 2.77 0.05 15.95
N PRO A 209 1.56 0.01 15.45
CA PRO A 209 0.39 -0.06 16.29
C PRO A 209 0.45 -1.31 17.17
N ALA A 210 -0.37 -1.37 18.21
CA ALA A 210 -0.36 -2.46 19.19
C ALA A 210 -0.53 -3.85 18.57
N ILE A 211 -1.09 -3.91 17.36
CA ILE A 211 -1.32 -5.12 16.58
C ILE A 211 -0.79 -4.91 15.16
N MET A 212 0.19 -5.71 14.76
CA MET A 212 0.56 -5.84 13.35
C MET A 212 -0.36 -6.89 12.71
N PHE A 213 -1.22 -6.44 11.84
CA PHE A 213 -2.11 -7.31 11.09
C PHE A 213 -1.48 -7.68 9.75
N SER A 214 -1.42 -8.96 9.42
CA SER A 214 -1.08 -9.43 8.08
C SER A 214 -2.35 -9.89 7.38
N ASN A 215 -2.75 -9.18 6.35
CA ASN A 215 -3.91 -9.58 5.53
C ASN A 215 -3.63 -10.86 4.72
N SER A 216 -2.39 -11.12 4.34
CA SER A 216 -2.03 -12.24 3.46
C SER A 216 -2.17 -13.61 4.11
N ASP A 217 -1.98 -13.71 5.43
CA ASP A 217 -2.08 -14.98 6.15
C ASP A 217 -3.10 -14.96 7.29
N HIS A 218 -3.84 -13.86 7.45
CA HIS A 218 -4.81 -13.61 8.52
C HIS A 218 -4.24 -13.79 9.94
N LYS A 219 -2.92 -13.68 10.10
CA LYS A 219 -2.28 -13.75 11.41
C LYS A 219 -2.13 -12.36 12.00
N VAL A 220 -2.48 -12.27 13.27
CA VAL A 220 -2.24 -11.09 14.10
C VAL A 220 -0.87 -11.26 14.75
N TYR A 221 0.08 -10.40 14.37
CA TYR A 221 1.36 -10.33 15.05
C TYR A 221 1.24 -9.31 16.18
N SER A 222 1.06 -9.78 17.41
CA SER A 222 1.07 -8.89 18.57
C SER A 222 2.52 -8.62 19.03
N TRP A 223 2.76 -7.41 19.51
CA TRP A 223 4.04 -7.05 20.15
C TRP A 223 4.45 -8.04 21.25
N GLU A 224 3.51 -8.59 22.00
CA GLU A 224 3.74 -9.58 23.05
C GLU A 224 4.51 -10.83 22.54
N MET A 225 4.35 -11.20 21.28
CA MET A 225 5.08 -12.31 20.66
C MET A 225 6.56 -12.00 20.38
N TYR A 226 6.92 -10.73 20.27
CA TYR A 226 8.28 -10.29 19.96
C TYR A 226 9.02 -9.72 21.16
N LYS A 227 8.30 -9.34 22.22
CA LYS A 227 8.81 -8.63 23.37
C LYS A 227 10.00 -9.33 24.06
N ASP A 228 9.92 -10.64 24.29
CA ASP A 228 10.96 -11.38 25.01
C ASP A 228 12.26 -11.51 24.21
N ASN A 229 12.20 -11.57 22.89
CA ASN A 229 13.37 -11.58 22.02
C ASN A 229 13.95 -10.17 21.81
N TYR A 230 13.12 -9.15 21.82
CA TYR A 230 13.49 -7.76 21.57
C TYR A 230 14.19 -7.13 22.77
N ASP A 231 13.66 -7.31 23.99
CA ASP A 231 14.22 -6.73 25.22
C ASP A 231 15.64 -7.25 25.50
N ASN A 232 15.94 -8.50 25.19
CA ASN A 232 17.27 -9.07 25.34
C ASN A 232 18.24 -8.55 24.28
N TYR A 233 17.80 -8.42 23.03
CA TYR A 233 18.63 -7.96 21.93
C TYR A 233 19.03 -6.47 22.09
N PHE A 234 18.11 -5.60 22.53
CA PHE A 234 18.40 -4.18 22.74
C PHE A 234 19.33 -3.91 23.92
N LYS A 235 19.24 -4.68 25.01
CA LYS A 235 20.14 -4.57 26.17
C LYS A 235 21.58 -4.90 25.81
N ASP A 236 21.79 -5.90 24.95
CA ASP A 236 23.14 -6.37 24.59
C ASP A 236 23.88 -5.38 23.66
N TYR A 237 23.15 -4.49 22.96
CA TYR A 237 23.71 -3.51 22.02
C TYR A 237 23.73 -2.06 22.55
N GLY A 238 23.42 -1.83 23.82
CA GLY A 238 23.58 -0.52 24.50
C GLY A 238 22.59 0.56 24.06
N TYR A 239 21.41 0.20 23.57
CA TYR A 239 20.35 1.15 23.19
C TYR A 239 19.71 1.78 24.43
N THR A 240 19.39 3.08 24.33
CA THR A 240 18.75 3.83 25.42
C THR A 240 17.26 3.46 25.56
N GLU A 241 16.70 3.66 26.75
CA GLU A 241 15.28 3.40 27.05
C GLU A 241 14.30 4.13 26.09
N ASP A 242 14.70 5.27 25.52
CA ASP A 242 13.92 6.01 24.54
C ASP A 242 13.71 5.24 23.21
N CYS A 243 14.67 4.39 22.84
CA CYS A 243 14.52 3.50 21.66
C CYS A 243 13.74 2.23 22.00
N ILE A 244 13.79 1.77 23.26
CA ILE A 244 13.11 0.56 23.74
C ILE A 244 11.59 0.80 23.88
N GLY A 245 11.18 2.04 24.18
CA GLY A 245 9.76 2.44 24.29
C GLY A 245 9.03 2.60 22.95
N GLN A 246 9.77 2.77 21.85
CA GLN A 246 9.20 2.89 20.52
C GLN A 246 9.30 1.54 19.79
N ARG A 247 8.18 0.88 19.64
CA ARG A 247 8.04 -0.39 18.93
C ARG A 247 8.32 -0.17 17.43
N GLY A 248 9.58 -0.26 17.01
CA GLY A 248 9.97 -0.15 15.62
C GLY A 248 9.64 -1.42 14.84
N ALA A 249 9.21 -1.29 13.61
CA ALA A 249 9.12 -2.38 12.65
C ALA A 249 10.09 -2.19 11.49
N GLU A 250 10.46 -3.29 10.87
CA GLU A 250 11.03 -3.25 9.53
C GLU A 250 9.93 -2.80 8.56
N TRP A 251 10.31 -2.00 7.53
CA TRP A 251 9.36 -1.58 6.52
C TRP A 251 9.99 -1.52 5.14
N TRP A 252 9.17 -1.83 4.12
CA TRP A 252 9.60 -1.93 2.74
C TRP A 252 10.02 -0.61 2.13
N LEU A 253 11.04 -0.68 1.27
CA LEU A 253 11.41 0.34 0.30
C LEU A 253 11.22 -0.22 -1.12
N ARG A 254 10.90 0.64 -2.09
CA ARG A 254 10.67 0.18 -3.48
C ARG A 254 11.97 -0.11 -4.24
N THR A 255 13.14 0.34 -3.76
CA THR A 255 14.43 -0.03 -4.35
C THR A 255 14.61 -1.54 -4.29
N PRO A 256 14.93 -2.21 -5.42
CA PRO A 256 15.20 -3.64 -5.39
C PRO A 256 16.40 -3.95 -4.49
N GLY A 257 16.42 -5.12 -3.92
CA GLY A 257 17.56 -5.62 -3.16
C GLY A 257 18.59 -6.26 -4.08
N ARG A 258 19.16 -7.39 -3.65
CA ARG A 258 20.00 -8.23 -4.49
C ARG A 258 19.12 -9.00 -5.47
N GLY A 259 19.53 -9.08 -6.74
CA GLY A 259 18.76 -9.78 -7.79
C GLY A 259 18.52 -11.26 -7.48
N GLY A 260 17.34 -11.76 -7.82
CA GLY A 260 16.94 -13.14 -7.54
C GLY A 260 17.70 -14.19 -8.35
N HIS A 261 18.38 -13.79 -9.42
CA HIS A 261 19.19 -14.66 -10.28
C HIS A 261 20.70 -14.59 -9.97
N ASP A 262 21.12 -13.81 -8.98
CA ASP A 262 22.50 -13.75 -8.54
C ASP A 262 22.94 -15.05 -7.88
N GLU A 263 24.24 -15.39 -7.98
CA GLU A 263 24.82 -16.58 -7.35
C GLU A 263 24.44 -16.68 -5.88
N GLY A 264 23.79 -17.78 -5.50
CA GLY A 264 23.37 -18.08 -4.13
C GLY A 264 22.08 -17.40 -3.67
N MET A 265 21.37 -16.69 -4.56
CA MET A 265 20.02 -16.20 -4.29
C MET A 265 18.99 -17.20 -4.84
N LEU A 266 17.92 -17.40 -4.11
CA LEU A 266 16.81 -18.30 -4.45
C LEU A 266 15.49 -17.57 -4.68
N THR A 267 15.49 -16.23 -4.57
CA THR A 267 14.31 -15.39 -4.69
C THR A 267 14.68 -13.94 -4.94
N CYS A 268 13.79 -13.16 -5.55
CA CYS A 268 13.91 -11.72 -5.63
C CYS A 268 13.86 -11.08 -4.23
N THR A 269 14.52 -9.94 -4.08
CA THR A 269 14.56 -9.20 -2.82
C THR A 269 14.26 -7.72 -3.03
N ALA A 270 13.71 -7.05 -2.01
CA ALA A 270 13.52 -5.62 -1.98
C ALA A 270 14.24 -5.00 -0.77
N CYS A 271 14.69 -3.75 -0.89
CA CYS A 271 15.31 -3.03 0.20
C CYS A 271 14.30 -2.74 1.32
N LYS A 272 14.80 -2.54 2.52
CA LYS A 272 13.99 -2.23 3.70
C LYS A 272 14.72 -1.31 4.66
N VAL A 273 13.96 -0.62 5.49
CA VAL A 273 14.45 -0.03 6.73
C VAL A 273 14.35 -1.09 7.82
N VAL A 274 15.42 -1.24 8.61
CA VAL A 274 15.38 -2.16 9.75
C VAL A 274 14.66 -1.53 10.95
N GLU A 275 14.20 -2.37 11.86
CA GLU A 275 13.43 -1.97 13.05
C GLU A 275 14.11 -0.88 13.91
N LYS A 276 15.41 -0.75 13.82
CA LYS A 276 16.21 0.24 14.54
C LYS A 276 16.39 1.57 13.80
N GLY A 277 15.69 1.76 12.68
CA GLY A 277 15.77 2.99 11.91
C GLY A 277 17.06 3.15 11.13
N GLY A 278 17.51 2.10 10.46
CA GLY A 278 18.64 2.13 9.54
C GLY A 278 18.33 1.49 8.20
N THR A 279 18.96 1.93 7.14
CA THR A 279 18.84 1.35 5.80
C THR A 279 20.04 1.60 4.94
N GLY A 280 20.08 0.97 3.80
CA GLY A 280 21.05 1.11 2.73
C GLY A 280 20.81 0.09 1.63
N TYR A 281 21.57 0.18 0.57
CA TYR A 281 21.42 -0.71 -0.60
C TYR A 281 21.67 -2.19 -0.31
N LYS A 282 22.35 -2.50 0.80
CA LYS A 282 22.58 -3.87 1.30
C LYS A 282 21.53 -4.35 2.32
N SER A 283 20.58 -3.48 2.69
CA SER A 283 19.51 -3.82 3.63
C SER A 283 18.27 -4.31 2.88
N TRP A 284 18.17 -5.60 2.66
CA TRP A 284 17.09 -6.20 1.87
C TRP A 284 16.46 -7.41 2.57
N ARG A 285 15.33 -7.84 2.03
CA ARG A 285 14.57 -9.03 2.45
C ARG A 285 13.93 -9.69 1.24
N ALA A 286 13.64 -10.99 1.33
CA ALA A 286 12.89 -11.71 0.31
C ALA A 286 11.52 -11.06 0.09
N VAL A 287 11.13 -10.86 -1.16
CA VAL A 287 9.91 -10.13 -1.52
C VAL A 287 8.63 -10.74 -0.96
N TYR A 288 8.60 -12.05 -0.73
CA TYR A 288 7.43 -12.76 -0.19
C TYR A 288 7.35 -12.78 1.34
N ASP A 289 8.27 -12.10 2.06
CA ASP A 289 8.23 -12.08 3.53
C ASP A 289 7.07 -11.22 4.03
N VAL A 290 6.13 -11.86 4.70
CA VAL A 290 4.89 -11.24 5.24
C VAL A 290 5.11 -10.40 6.50
N ARG A 291 6.32 -10.38 7.07
CA ARG A 291 6.61 -9.71 8.35
C ARG A 291 7.10 -8.28 8.19
N CYS A 292 7.39 -7.86 6.96
CA CYS A 292 7.86 -6.51 6.72
C CYS A 292 6.68 -5.56 6.61
N GLY A 293 6.78 -4.43 7.26
CA GLY A 293 5.72 -3.45 7.35
C GLY A 293 5.59 -2.56 6.11
N VAL A 294 4.47 -1.91 5.99
CA VAL A 294 4.16 -0.96 4.92
C VAL A 294 3.98 0.43 5.51
N ARG A 295 4.72 1.40 5.00
CA ARG A 295 4.57 2.84 5.26
C ARG A 295 4.21 3.56 3.97
N PRO A 296 2.92 3.75 3.67
CA PRO A 296 2.49 4.44 2.48
C PRO A 296 2.95 5.88 2.44
N VAL A 297 3.18 6.35 1.21
CA VAL A 297 3.56 7.71 0.86
C VAL A 297 2.64 8.20 -0.23
N MET A 298 2.26 9.48 -0.19
CA MET A 298 1.42 10.10 -1.21
C MET A 298 1.69 11.59 -1.32
N TYR A 299 1.40 12.14 -2.49
CA TYR A 299 1.28 13.59 -2.65
C TYR A 299 -0.18 14.01 -2.52
N VAL A 300 -0.43 15.05 -1.77
CA VAL A 300 -1.76 15.68 -1.65
C VAL A 300 -1.70 17.13 -2.13
N GLU A 301 -2.82 17.63 -2.64
CA GLU A 301 -3.04 19.05 -2.92
C GLU A 301 -4.00 19.63 -1.86
N PHE A 302 -3.61 20.74 -1.20
CA PHE A 302 -4.31 21.34 -0.06
C PHE A 302 -4.61 22.83 -0.25
#